data_6a54a49865efb97bb174f1f6dfc9bb43
#
_entry.id   6a54a49865efb97bb174f1f6dfc9bb43
#
_cell.length_a   1.000
_cell.length_b   1.000
_cell.length_c   1.000
_cell.angle_alpha   90.00
_cell.angle_beta   90.00
_cell.angle_gamma   90.00
#
_symmetry.space_group_name_H-M   'P 1'
#
loop_
_entity.id
_entity.type
_entity.pdbx_description
1 polymer ?
#
loop_
_entity_poly.entity_id
_entity_poly.type
_entity_poly.pdbx_seq_one_letter_code
_entity_poly.pdbx_strand_id
1 'polypeptide(L)'
;MISTEEKSEIIDVIGKHYSIPIIKHLETVGISPKKNGVFTPGLIQQIVNARYENEEVEIEILKFVKVTKKHKEKQAKKRKALIK
;
A
#
# COMPACT_ATOMS: atom_id res chain seq x y z
N MET A 1 13.52 0.48 -5.12
CA MET A 1 12.72 -0.27 -6.12
C MET A 1 11.95 -1.39 -5.46
N ILE A 2 10.68 -1.52 -5.77
CA ILE A 2 9.86 -2.58 -5.20
C ILE A 2 10.20 -3.91 -5.85
N SER A 3 10.50 -4.92 -5.03
CA SER A 3 10.83 -6.26 -5.53
C SER A 3 9.56 -7.03 -5.93
N THR A 4 9.75 -8.13 -6.65
CA THR A 4 8.64 -8.99 -7.04
C THR A 4 7.91 -9.55 -5.82
N GLU A 5 8.65 -9.90 -4.79
CA GLU A 5 8.07 -10.40 -3.54
C GLU A 5 7.25 -9.33 -2.83
N GLU A 6 7.76 -8.11 -2.79
CA GLU A 6 7.05 -6.98 -2.19
C GLU A 6 5.77 -6.67 -2.96
N LYS A 7 5.83 -6.71 -4.30
CA LYS A 7 4.64 -6.54 -5.13
C LYS A 7 3.59 -7.61 -4.84
N SER A 8 4.00 -8.87 -4.74
CA SER A 8 3.09 -9.96 -4.41
C SER A 8 2.42 -9.73 -3.06
N GLU A 9 3.16 -9.27 -2.08
CA GLU A 9 2.61 -8.98 -0.76
C GLU A 9 1.64 -7.82 -0.80
N ILE A 10 1.91 -6.78 -1.56
CA ILE A 10 0.99 -5.65 -1.74
C ILE A 10 -0.35 -6.14 -2.30
N ILE A 11 -0.32 -6.96 -3.33
CA ILE A 11 -1.53 -7.49 -3.94
C ILE A 11 -2.27 -8.42 -2.98
N ASP A 12 -1.52 -9.23 -2.24
CA ASP A 12 -2.09 -10.19 -1.30
C ASP A 12 -2.77 -9.50 -0.11
N VAL A 13 -2.17 -8.46 0.43
CA VAL A 13 -2.67 -7.75 1.62
C VAL A 13 -3.72 -6.70 1.26
N ILE A 14 -3.49 -5.90 0.23
CA ILE A 14 -4.36 -4.78 -0.13
C ILE A 14 -5.37 -5.17 -1.20
N GLY A 15 -4.97 -6.03 -2.14
CA GLY A 15 -5.83 -6.49 -3.23
C GLY A 15 -5.37 -5.96 -4.58
N LYS A 16 -6.09 -6.36 -5.63
CA LYS A 16 -5.75 -5.96 -7.01
C LYS A 16 -5.90 -4.46 -7.24
N HIS A 17 -6.80 -3.83 -6.51
CA HIS A 17 -7.03 -2.39 -6.62
C HIS A 17 -6.27 -1.61 -5.55
N TYR A 18 -5.01 -1.97 -5.35
CA TYR A 18 -4.16 -1.40 -4.32
C TYR A 18 -3.89 0.10 -4.47
N SER A 19 -4.04 0.64 -5.68
CA SER A 19 -3.71 2.04 -5.95
C SER A 19 -4.53 3.02 -5.11
N ILE A 20 -5.84 2.80 -5.01
CA ILE A 20 -6.74 3.72 -4.31
C ILE A 20 -6.45 3.78 -2.79
N PRO A 21 -6.36 2.65 -2.07
CA PRO A 21 -5.98 2.70 -0.65
C PRO A 21 -4.60 3.30 -0.41
N ILE A 22 -3.64 3.02 -1.29
CA ILE A 22 -2.30 3.58 -1.17
C ILE A 22 -2.32 5.09 -1.34
N ILE A 23 -3.05 5.60 -2.34
CA ILE A 23 -3.18 7.05 -2.55
C ILE A 23 -3.77 7.72 -1.31
N LYS A 24 -4.82 7.16 -0.74
CA LYS A 24 -5.42 7.69 0.49
C LYS A 24 -4.43 7.72 1.64
N HIS A 25 -3.65 6.67 1.80
CA HIS A 25 -2.62 6.62 2.84
C HIS A 25 -1.57 7.72 2.63
N LEU A 26 -1.09 7.89 1.40
CA LEU A 26 -0.09 8.90 1.09
C LEU A 26 -0.62 10.33 1.34
N GLU A 27 -1.87 10.58 1.01
CA GLU A 27 -2.51 11.86 1.32
C GLU A 27 -2.59 12.10 2.84
N THR A 28 -2.93 11.06 3.59
CA THR A 28 -3.03 11.13 5.05
C THR A 28 -1.69 11.47 5.71
N VAL A 29 -0.59 10.90 5.21
CA VAL A 29 0.74 11.18 5.76
C VAL A 29 1.39 12.43 5.17
N GLY A 30 0.73 13.08 4.23
CA GLY A 30 1.20 14.35 3.67
C GLY A 30 2.28 14.23 2.62
N ILE A 31 2.39 13.08 1.97
CA ILE A 31 3.35 12.88 0.89
C ILE A 31 2.69 13.20 -0.45
N SER A 32 3.35 14.03 -1.24
CA SER A 32 2.87 14.41 -2.57
C SER A 32 3.88 14.02 -3.64
N PRO A 33 3.43 13.75 -4.87
CA PRO A 33 4.37 13.62 -5.98
C PRO A 33 5.01 14.97 -6.30
N LYS A 34 6.07 14.95 -7.08
CA LYS A 34 6.79 16.18 -7.43
C LYS A 34 5.87 17.21 -8.08
N LYS A 35 6.11 18.50 -7.78
CA LYS A 35 5.50 19.68 -8.45
C LYS A 35 3.97 19.75 -8.37
N ASN A 36 3.42 19.82 -7.17
CA ASN A 36 1.98 20.05 -6.98
C ASN A 36 1.06 19.04 -7.65
N GLY A 37 1.60 17.88 -8.02
CA GLY A 37 0.79 16.83 -8.57
C GLY A 37 -0.02 16.10 -7.51
N VAL A 38 -0.97 15.33 -7.96
CA VAL A 38 -1.64 14.36 -7.12
C VAL A 38 -1.26 12.96 -7.58
N PHE A 39 -1.24 12.00 -6.67
CA PHE A 39 -1.00 10.63 -7.06
C PHE A 39 -2.16 10.11 -7.89
N THR A 40 -1.82 9.46 -9.00
CA THR A 40 -2.83 8.79 -9.84
C THR A 40 -2.65 7.28 -9.71
N PRO A 41 -3.71 6.49 -9.97
CA PRO A 41 -3.56 5.04 -9.97
C PRO A 41 -2.46 4.55 -10.91
N GLY A 42 -2.30 5.18 -12.06
CA GLY A 42 -1.23 4.83 -13.01
C GLY A 42 0.16 5.03 -12.43
N LEU A 43 0.38 6.14 -11.72
CA LEU A 43 1.67 6.41 -11.08
C LEU A 43 1.99 5.39 -10.00
N ILE A 44 1.00 5.05 -9.16
CA ILE A 44 1.19 4.04 -8.13
C ILE A 44 1.51 2.68 -8.75
N GLN A 45 0.83 2.31 -9.83
CA GLN A 45 1.13 1.07 -10.53
C GLN A 45 2.55 1.06 -11.08
N GLN A 46 3.03 2.19 -11.62
CA GLN A 46 4.42 2.29 -12.11
C GLN A 46 5.42 2.09 -10.98
N ILE A 47 5.16 2.66 -9.81
CA ILE A 47 6.03 2.50 -8.65
C ILE A 47 6.04 1.04 -8.19
N VAL A 48 4.88 0.43 -8.06
CA VAL A 48 4.76 -0.98 -7.63
C VAL A 48 5.37 -1.94 -8.64
N ASN A 49 5.30 -1.62 -9.92
CA ASN A 49 5.90 -2.42 -10.99
C ASN A 49 7.39 -2.11 -11.21
N ALA A 50 7.97 -1.30 -10.34
CA ALA A 50 9.39 -0.93 -10.41
C ALA A 50 9.79 -0.20 -11.70
N ARG A 51 8.85 0.49 -12.33
CA ARG A 51 9.09 1.30 -13.54
C ARG A 51 9.43 2.75 -13.22
N TYR A 52 9.12 3.16 -12.00
CA TYR A 52 9.40 4.50 -11.50
C TYR A 52 9.93 4.37 -10.08
N GLU A 53 11.11 4.90 -9.83
CA GLU A 53 11.72 4.87 -8.52
C GLU A 53 11.34 6.11 -7.72
N ASN A 54 10.80 5.89 -6.53
CA ASN A 54 10.57 6.93 -5.55
C ASN A 54 10.67 6.28 -4.17
N GLU A 55 11.85 6.31 -3.61
CA GLU A 55 12.16 5.61 -2.36
C GLU A 55 11.23 6.02 -1.22
N GLU A 56 10.93 7.30 -1.09
CA GLU A 56 10.03 7.79 -0.05
C GLU A 56 8.64 7.16 -0.14
N VAL A 57 8.09 7.14 -1.35
CA VAL A 57 6.79 6.54 -1.60
C VAL A 57 6.84 5.02 -1.41
N GLU A 58 7.91 4.38 -1.89
CA GLU A 58 8.08 2.95 -1.74
C GLU A 58 8.10 2.53 -0.27
N ILE A 59 8.84 3.25 0.56
CA ILE A 59 8.90 2.98 2.00
C ILE A 59 7.51 3.13 2.64
N GLU A 60 6.78 4.18 2.30
CA GLU A 60 5.44 4.40 2.84
C GLU A 60 4.45 3.32 2.39
N ILE A 61 4.56 2.86 1.14
CA ILE A 61 3.74 1.75 0.65
C ILE A 61 4.00 0.50 1.49
N LEU A 62 5.26 0.18 1.73
CA LEU A 62 5.62 -1.01 2.50
C LEU A 62 5.18 -0.90 3.97
N LYS A 63 5.29 0.28 4.55
CA LYS A 63 4.77 0.53 5.90
C LYS A 63 3.25 0.34 5.96
N PHE A 64 2.54 0.84 4.97
CA PHE A 64 1.10 0.69 4.88
C PHE A 64 0.69 -0.78 4.76
N VAL A 65 1.39 -1.55 3.94
CA VAL A 65 1.15 -2.99 3.80
C VAL A 65 1.32 -3.70 5.15
N LYS A 66 2.39 -3.37 5.87
CA LYS A 66 2.67 -3.98 7.18
C LYS A 66 1.58 -3.66 8.20
N VAL A 67 1.16 -2.41 8.27
CA VAL A 67 0.09 -1.98 9.18
C VAL A 67 -1.24 -2.65 8.82
N THR A 68 -1.57 -2.69 7.54
CA THR A 68 -2.80 -3.32 7.06
C THR A 68 -2.82 -4.81 7.37
N LYS A 69 -1.70 -5.49 7.19
CA LYS A 69 -1.57 -6.91 7.51
C LYS A 69 -1.85 -7.17 8.99
N LYS A 70 -1.24 -6.38 9.87
CA LYS A 70 -1.47 -6.50 11.32
C LYS A 70 -2.93 -6.26 11.68
N HIS A 71 -3.55 -5.26 11.07
CA HIS A 71 -4.95 -4.93 11.32
C HIS A 71 -5.86 -6.10 10.91
N LYS A 72 -5.62 -6.69 9.76
CA LYS A 72 -6.38 -7.85 9.28
C LYS A 72 -6.22 -9.06 10.20
N GLU A 73 -5.02 -9.29 10.70
CA GLU A 73 -4.77 -10.38 11.66
C GLU A 73 -5.56 -10.18 12.95
N LYS A 74 -5.60 -8.97 13.48
CA LYS A 74 -6.39 -8.64 14.68
C LYS A 74 -7.88 -8.84 14.43
N GLN A 75 -8.38 -8.41 13.28
CA GLN A 75 -9.80 -8.60 12.96
C GLN A 75 -10.15 -10.07 12.81
N ALA A 76 -9.28 -10.86 12.20
CA ALA A 76 -9.50 -12.30 12.07
C ALA A 76 -9.60 -12.98 13.42
N LYS A 77 -8.74 -12.61 14.36
CA LYS A 77 -8.81 -13.14 15.73
C LYS A 77 -10.11 -12.75 16.43
N LYS A 78 -10.53 -11.49 16.30
CA LYS A 78 -11.79 -11.01 16.86
C LYS A 78 -12.98 -11.77 16.30
N ARG A 79 -13.00 -11.97 15.00
CA ARG A 79 -14.09 -12.70 14.34
C ARG A 79 -14.18 -14.14 14.83
N LYS A 80 -13.06 -14.82 14.97
CA LYS A 80 -13.02 -16.17 15.52
C LYS A 80 -13.58 -16.22 16.93
N ALA A 81 -13.26 -15.25 17.77
CA ALA A 81 -13.77 -15.18 19.12
C ALA A 81 -15.29 -14.94 19.16
N LEU A 82 -15.82 -14.20 18.20
CA LEU A 82 -17.24 -13.88 18.14
C LEU A 82 -18.11 -15.00 17.55
N ILE A 83 -17.52 -15.89 16.78
CA ILE A 83 -18.26 -16.95 16.07
C ILE A 83 -18.46 -18.20 16.94
N LYS A 84 -17.87 -18.30 18.05
CA LYS A 84 -18.06 -19.43 18.95
C LYS A 84 -19.49 -19.61 19.42
#